data_b12fd4d8063506f897b84b0a79846b22
#
_entry.id   b12fd4d8063506f897b84b0a79846b22
#
_cell.length_a   1.000
_cell.length_b   1.000
_cell.length_c   1.000
_cell.angle_alpha   90.00
_cell.angle_beta   90.00
_cell.angle_gamma   90.00
#
_symmetry.space_group_name_H-M   'P 1'
#
loop_
_entity.id
_entity.type
_entity.pdbx_description
1 polymer ?
#
loop_
_entity_poly.entity_id
_entity_poly.type
_entity_poly.pdbx_seq_one_letter_code
_entity_poly.pdbx_strand_id
1 'polypeptide(L)'
;MIRILYRKIIIGAVGMLCGSVGMVNVYATEAEIPIVQVSNLKYSYEQMQQDLDALEERYPGQMQVDSLGTTADGRDITEVVLGDVNAEHHILIQATMHAREYMNTVLAMNQIEDYLRDSERRSYAGQTWKDVFENVCLHIIPMVNPDGVTISQDGVDGIHDENLKNRLSSAIRLILQME
;
A
#
# COMPACT_ATOMS: atom_id res chain seq x y z
N MET A 1 22.77 -2.04 25.50
CA MET A 1 21.80 -3.12 25.75
C MET A 1 20.73 -2.58 26.68
N ILE A 2 19.71 -1.91 26.12
CA ILE A 2 18.61 -1.30 26.89
C ILE A 2 17.31 -1.97 26.43
N ARG A 3 16.75 -2.78 27.32
CA ARG A 3 15.42 -3.39 27.15
C ARG A 3 14.36 -2.34 27.47
N ILE A 4 13.58 -1.93 26.48
CA ILE A 4 12.38 -1.12 26.70
C ILE A 4 11.27 -2.07 27.13
N LEU A 5 10.87 -1.92 28.38
CA LEU A 5 9.77 -2.65 29.00
C LEU A 5 8.46 -1.96 28.61
N TYR A 6 7.65 -2.55 27.74
CA TYR A 6 6.28 -2.07 27.50
C TYR A 6 5.41 -2.37 28.72
N ARG A 7 5.02 -1.31 29.43
CA ARG A 7 4.05 -1.37 30.54
C ARG A 7 2.65 -1.60 29.96
N LYS A 8 2.08 -2.77 30.23
CA LYS A 8 0.65 -3.03 30.05
C LYS A 8 -0.12 -2.18 31.05
N ILE A 9 -0.90 -1.22 30.56
CA ILE A 9 -1.85 -0.48 31.40
C ILE A 9 -3.14 -1.30 31.44
N ILE A 10 -3.37 -1.99 32.55
CA ILE A 10 -4.65 -2.62 32.89
C ILE A 10 -5.49 -1.56 33.59
N ILE A 11 -6.51 -1.02 32.93
CA ILE A 11 -7.53 -0.20 33.57
C ILE A 11 -8.62 -1.14 34.06
N GLY A 12 -8.53 -1.51 35.35
CA GLY A 12 -9.60 -2.19 36.03
C GLY A 12 -10.59 -1.17 36.59
N ALA A 13 -11.79 -1.11 36.04
CA ALA A 13 -12.89 -0.40 36.69
C ALA A 13 -13.68 -1.41 37.56
N VAL A 14 -13.56 -1.30 38.87
CA VAL A 14 -14.42 -2.01 39.82
C VAL A 14 -15.67 -1.16 40.05
N GLY A 15 -16.79 -1.65 39.59
CA GLY A 15 -18.12 -1.07 39.89
C GLY A 15 -19.03 -2.19 40.35
N MET A 16 -19.27 -2.25 41.66
CA MET A 16 -20.17 -3.19 42.32
C MET A 16 -21.57 -2.58 42.38
N LEU A 17 -22.52 -3.08 41.60
CA LEU A 17 -23.95 -2.93 41.87
C LEU A 17 -24.71 -4.17 41.39
N CYS A 18 -25.48 -4.77 42.33
CA CYS A 18 -26.30 -5.94 42.11
C CYS A 18 -27.41 -5.71 41.10
N GLY A 19 -27.46 -6.57 40.08
CA GLY A 19 -28.52 -6.69 39.10
C GLY A 19 -27.98 -7.55 38.00
N SER A 20 -28.67 -8.63 37.61
CA SER A 20 -28.29 -9.59 36.58
C SER A 20 -28.10 -8.90 35.22
N VAL A 21 -26.95 -8.30 35.02
CA VAL A 21 -26.48 -7.76 33.76
C VAL A 21 -25.52 -8.79 33.20
N GLY A 22 -25.91 -9.41 32.07
CA GLY A 22 -24.99 -10.28 31.34
C GLY A 22 -23.68 -9.54 31.07
N MET A 23 -22.56 -10.18 31.39
CA MET A 23 -21.24 -9.65 31.05
C MET A 23 -21.14 -9.50 29.54
N VAL A 24 -21.27 -8.28 29.05
CA VAL A 24 -20.83 -7.93 27.71
C VAL A 24 -19.30 -7.90 27.78
N ASN A 25 -18.65 -8.94 27.33
CA ASN A 25 -17.22 -8.92 27.07
C ASN A 25 -16.98 -7.94 25.91
N VAL A 26 -16.68 -6.69 26.24
CA VAL A 26 -16.13 -5.74 25.28
C VAL A 26 -14.68 -6.15 25.05
N TYR A 27 -14.44 -7.02 24.10
CA TYR A 27 -13.11 -7.20 23.55
C TYR A 27 -12.77 -5.90 22.80
N ALA A 28 -11.93 -5.08 23.43
CA ALA A 28 -11.23 -4.05 22.67
C ALA A 28 -10.34 -4.81 21.66
N THR A 29 -10.75 -4.88 20.40
CA THR A 29 -9.83 -5.29 19.34
C THR A 29 -8.68 -4.31 19.38
N GLU A 30 -7.46 -4.79 19.69
CA GLU A 30 -6.26 -3.97 19.49
C GLU A 30 -6.32 -3.43 18.05
N ALA A 31 -6.22 -2.11 17.92
CA ALA A 31 -6.19 -1.52 16.60
C ALA A 31 -4.95 -2.09 15.88
N GLU A 32 -5.19 -2.79 14.82
CA GLU A 32 -4.14 -3.41 14.02
C GLU A 32 -3.24 -2.30 13.46
N ILE A 33 -1.93 -2.42 13.69
CA ILE A 33 -0.97 -1.42 13.21
C ILE A 33 -0.95 -1.51 11.68
N PRO A 34 -1.21 -0.39 10.97
CA PRO A 34 -1.17 -0.38 9.51
C PRO A 34 0.20 -0.79 8.97
N ILE A 35 0.21 -1.56 7.89
CA ILE A 35 1.43 -1.89 7.13
C ILE A 35 1.90 -0.65 6.39
N VAL A 36 0.98 -0.01 5.66
CA VAL A 36 1.28 1.17 4.86
C VAL A 36 1.42 2.39 5.76
N GLN A 37 2.63 2.96 5.83
CA GLN A 37 2.91 4.12 6.67
C GLN A 37 2.67 5.42 5.90
N VAL A 38 1.48 6.00 6.04
CA VAL A 38 1.06 7.24 5.35
C VAL A 38 1.92 8.46 5.68
N SER A 39 2.70 8.41 6.76
CA SER A 39 3.67 9.45 7.14
C SER A 39 5.00 9.36 6.40
N ASN A 40 5.24 8.30 5.63
CA ASN A 40 6.46 8.15 4.86
C ASN A 40 6.44 9.07 3.62
N LEU A 41 7.11 10.21 3.72
CA LEU A 41 7.17 11.22 2.65
C LEU A 41 8.08 10.82 1.49
N LYS A 42 8.95 9.82 1.67
CA LYS A 42 9.81 9.26 0.62
C LYS A 42 9.47 7.78 0.39
N TYR A 43 8.26 7.53 -0.07
CA TYR A 43 7.77 6.18 -0.33
C TYR A 43 8.37 5.67 -1.64
N SER A 44 9.31 4.72 -1.53
CA SER A 44 10.05 4.19 -2.68
C SER A 44 9.36 2.99 -3.32
N TYR A 45 9.87 2.57 -4.49
CA TYR A 45 9.44 1.34 -5.15
C TYR A 45 9.66 0.11 -4.25
N GLU A 46 10.84 0.01 -3.63
CA GLU A 46 11.21 -1.10 -2.76
C GLU A 46 10.31 -1.17 -1.52
N GLN A 47 9.94 -0.02 -0.96
CA GLN A 47 8.99 0.04 0.16
C GLN A 47 7.61 -0.44 -0.29
N MET A 48 7.16 -0.03 -1.47
CA MET A 48 5.89 -0.50 -2.02
C MET A 48 5.85 -2.02 -2.18
N GLN A 49 6.94 -2.62 -2.72
CA GLN A 49 7.01 -4.08 -2.86
C GLN A 49 6.98 -4.79 -1.50
N GLN A 50 7.73 -4.30 -0.52
CA GLN A 50 7.73 -4.85 0.85
C GLN A 50 6.35 -4.75 1.50
N ASP A 51 5.66 -3.65 1.31
CA ASP A 51 4.31 -3.48 1.87
C ASP A 51 3.30 -4.39 1.16
N LEU A 52 3.44 -4.62 -0.16
CA LEU A 52 2.61 -5.58 -0.91
C LEU A 52 2.82 -7.01 -0.40
N ASP A 53 4.07 -7.45 -0.24
CA ASP A 53 4.40 -8.77 0.33
C ASP A 53 3.77 -8.94 1.72
N ALA A 54 3.87 -7.91 2.57
CA ALA A 54 3.30 -7.93 3.91
C ALA A 54 1.76 -7.93 3.91
N LEU A 55 1.14 -7.28 2.93
CA LEU A 55 -0.32 -7.31 2.75
C LEU A 55 -0.80 -8.69 2.30
N GLU A 56 -0.11 -9.34 1.35
CA GLU A 56 -0.42 -10.71 0.92
C GLU A 56 -0.30 -11.72 2.07
N GLU A 57 0.74 -11.58 2.91
CA GLU A 57 0.93 -12.42 4.08
C GLU A 57 -0.17 -12.22 5.13
N ARG A 58 -0.59 -10.95 5.35
CA ARG A 58 -1.62 -10.63 6.35
C ARG A 58 -3.04 -10.98 5.91
N TYR A 59 -3.32 -10.87 4.61
CA TYR A 59 -4.66 -11.05 4.03
C TYR A 59 -4.67 -12.14 2.93
N PRO A 60 -4.33 -13.39 3.27
CA PRO A 60 -4.13 -14.45 2.28
C PRO A 60 -5.39 -14.71 1.46
N GLY A 61 -5.24 -14.70 0.13
CA GLY A 61 -6.31 -14.98 -0.81
C GLY A 61 -7.34 -13.86 -0.97
N GLN A 62 -7.13 -12.68 -0.39
CA GLN A 62 -8.01 -11.53 -0.56
C GLN A 62 -7.53 -10.55 -1.63
N MET A 63 -6.31 -10.68 -2.10
CA MET A 63 -5.73 -9.92 -3.20
C MET A 63 -4.87 -10.83 -4.08
N GLN A 64 -4.61 -10.37 -5.30
CA GLN A 64 -3.65 -10.97 -6.22
C GLN A 64 -2.69 -9.86 -6.66
N VAL A 65 -1.40 -10.17 -6.74
CA VAL A 65 -0.36 -9.24 -7.19
C VAL A 65 0.27 -9.80 -8.45
N ASP A 66 0.21 -9.04 -9.54
CA ASP A 66 0.73 -9.43 -10.83
C ASP A 66 1.71 -8.38 -11.38
N SER A 67 2.61 -8.81 -12.26
CA SER A 67 3.45 -7.92 -13.06
C SER A 67 2.83 -7.71 -14.44
N LEU A 68 2.54 -6.46 -14.79
CA LEU A 68 2.11 -6.09 -16.14
C LEU A 68 3.27 -6.00 -17.13
N GLY A 69 4.49 -6.06 -16.64
CA GLY A 69 5.73 -5.96 -17.40
C GLY A 69 6.81 -5.23 -16.64
N THR A 70 7.97 -5.05 -17.28
CA THR A 70 9.13 -4.42 -16.66
C THR A 70 9.50 -3.11 -17.33
N THR A 71 10.01 -2.18 -16.53
CA THR A 71 10.53 -0.90 -17.00
C THR A 71 11.91 -1.04 -17.66
N ALA A 72 12.45 0.09 -18.16
CA ALA A 72 13.79 0.13 -18.74
C ALA A 72 14.91 -0.18 -17.72
N ASP A 73 14.66 0.08 -16.42
CA ASP A 73 15.61 -0.22 -15.33
C ASP A 73 15.29 -1.57 -14.64
N GLY A 74 14.39 -2.38 -15.23
CA GLY A 74 14.09 -3.74 -14.78
C GLY A 74 13.15 -3.82 -13.57
N ARG A 75 12.44 -2.73 -13.21
CA ARG A 75 11.40 -2.75 -12.16
C ARG A 75 10.08 -3.22 -12.72
N ASP A 76 9.35 -4.04 -11.98
CA ASP A 76 8.01 -4.45 -12.35
C ASP A 76 7.02 -3.28 -12.26
N ILE A 77 6.12 -3.21 -13.24
CA ILE A 77 4.90 -2.42 -13.15
C ILE A 77 3.86 -3.33 -12.51
N THR A 78 3.66 -3.14 -11.21
CA THR A 78 2.85 -4.04 -10.39
C THR A 78 1.39 -3.65 -10.43
N GLU A 79 0.53 -4.64 -10.63
CA GLU A 79 -0.93 -4.55 -10.49
C GLU A 79 -1.38 -5.31 -9.25
N VAL A 80 -2.31 -4.71 -8.51
CA VAL A 80 -3.05 -5.35 -7.42
C VAL A 80 -4.48 -5.54 -7.87
N VAL A 81 -4.98 -6.78 -7.79
CA VAL A 81 -6.36 -7.13 -8.13
C VAL A 81 -7.13 -7.46 -6.86
N LEU A 82 -8.24 -6.77 -6.65
CA LEU A 82 -9.18 -7.02 -5.55
C LEU A 82 -10.55 -7.38 -6.13
N GLY A 83 -11.17 -8.43 -5.60
CA GLY A 83 -12.48 -8.90 -6.04
C GLY A 83 -12.43 -10.07 -7.02
N ASP A 84 -13.61 -10.43 -7.56
CA ASP A 84 -13.73 -11.56 -8.50
C ASP A 84 -13.26 -11.13 -9.90
N VAL A 85 -12.26 -11.80 -10.42
CA VAL A 85 -11.74 -11.57 -11.79
C VAL A 85 -12.76 -11.87 -12.89
N ASN A 86 -13.86 -12.56 -12.55
CA ASN A 86 -14.97 -12.82 -13.47
C ASN A 86 -16.17 -11.87 -13.23
N ALA A 87 -16.01 -10.85 -12.38
CA ALA A 87 -17.05 -9.87 -12.10
C ALA A 87 -17.52 -9.18 -13.38
N GLU A 88 -18.78 -8.72 -13.39
CA GLU A 88 -19.34 -7.98 -14.54
C GLU A 88 -18.66 -6.62 -14.74
N HIS A 89 -18.21 -6.01 -13.63
CA HIS A 89 -17.66 -4.66 -13.65
C HIS A 89 -16.18 -4.66 -13.28
N HIS A 90 -15.36 -4.07 -14.14
CA HIS A 90 -13.93 -3.86 -13.90
C HIS A 90 -13.62 -2.37 -13.79
N ILE A 91 -12.86 -2.00 -12.77
CA ILE A 91 -12.42 -0.62 -12.54
C ILE A 91 -10.90 -0.61 -12.48
N LEU A 92 -10.27 0.20 -13.35
CA LEU A 92 -8.83 0.44 -13.32
C LEU A 92 -8.54 1.73 -12.56
N ILE A 93 -7.69 1.63 -11.55
CA ILE A 93 -7.13 2.75 -10.79
C ILE A 93 -5.63 2.74 -11.02
N GLN A 94 -5.07 3.89 -11.41
CA GLN A 94 -3.63 4.02 -11.58
C GLN A 94 -3.11 5.26 -10.86
N ALA A 95 -1.94 5.13 -10.23
CA ALA A 95 -1.30 6.20 -9.49
C ALA A 95 0.15 6.41 -9.94
N THR A 96 0.69 7.58 -9.66
CA THR A 96 2.11 7.92 -9.85
C THR A 96 2.61 7.69 -11.28
N MET A 97 1.83 8.17 -12.25
CA MET A 97 2.28 8.27 -13.65
C MET A 97 3.41 9.29 -13.80
N HIS A 98 3.32 10.41 -13.08
CA HIS A 98 4.38 11.40 -13.04
C HIS A 98 5.31 11.14 -11.85
N ALA A 99 6.60 11.16 -12.12
CA ALA A 99 7.68 10.76 -11.22
C ALA A 99 7.69 11.41 -9.82
N ARG A 100 7.20 12.66 -9.71
CA ARG A 100 7.22 13.45 -8.45
C ARG A 100 5.96 13.28 -7.62
N GLU A 101 4.98 12.53 -8.11
CA GLU A 101 3.67 12.34 -7.47
C GLU A 101 3.62 11.03 -6.65
N TYR A 102 4.74 10.58 -6.12
CA TYR A 102 4.84 9.32 -5.36
C TYR A 102 3.98 9.28 -4.09
N MET A 103 3.45 10.43 -3.64
CA MET A 103 2.41 10.46 -2.60
C MET A 103 1.11 9.78 -3.06
N ASN A 104 0.84 9.75 -4.36
CA ASN A 104 -0.32 9.01 -4.89
C ASN A 104 -0.15 7.50 -4.73
N THR A 105 1.08 6.99 -4.77
CA THR A 105 1.36 5.58 -4.43
C THR A 105 0.99 5.27 -2.98
N VAL A 106 1.39 6.12 -2.03
CA VAL A 106 1.01 5.97 -0.61
C VAL A 106 -0.50 5.93 -0.45
N LEU A 107 -1.22 6.82 -1.14
CA LEU A 107 -2.68 6.87 -1.10
C LEU A 107 -3.29 5.58 -1.67
N ALA A 108 -2.82 5.11 -2.82
CA ALA A 108 -3.30 3.88 -3.45
C ALA A 108 -3.03 2.66 -2.56
N MET A 109 -1.84 2.54 -2.00
CA MET A 109 -1.45 1.45 -1.09
C MET A 109 -2.27 1.46 0.20
N ASN A 110 -2.48 2.64 0.80
CA ASN A 110 -3.35 2.77 1.97
C ASN A 110 -4.79 2.39 1.66
N GLN A 111 -5.27 2.74 0.47
CA GLN A 111 -6.62 2.36 0.03
C GLN A 111 -6.76 0.84 -0.15
N ILE A 112 -5.74 0.17 -0.71
CA ILE A 112 -5.67 -1.29 -0.79
C ILE A 112 -5.75 -1.89 0.62
N GLU A 113 -4.91 -1.44 1.54
CA GLU A 113 -4.94 -1.93 2.94
C GLU A 113 -6.28 -1.69 3.62
N ASP A 114 -6.90 -0.52 3.41
CA ASP A 114 -8.22 -0.21 3.96
C ASP A 114 -9.31 -1.17 3.43
N TYR A 115 -9.31 -1.48 2.14
CA TYR A 115 -10.25 -2.44 1.55
C TYR A 115 -10.07 -3.85 2.13
N LEU A 116 -8.84 -4.28 2.33
CA LEU A 116 -8.52 -5.60 2.90
C LEU A 116 -8.93 -5.69 4.38
N ARG A 117 -8.47 -4.72 5.19
CA ARG A 117 -8.69 -4.68 6.64
C ARG A 117 -10.15 -4.56 7.02
N ASP A 118 -10.88 -3.73 6.31
CA ASP A 118 -12.26 -3.38 6.64
C ASP A 118 -13.29 -4.06 5.71
N SER A 119 -12.87 -5.11 4.99
CA SER A 119 -13.69 -5.80 3.97
C SER A 119 -15.08 -6.22 4.47
N GLU A 120 -15.17 -6.66 5.73
CA GLU A 120 -16.43 -7.09 6.38
C GLU A 120 -17.01 -6.04 7.36
N ARG A 121 -16.26 -4.99 7.67
CA ARG A 121 -16.61 -4.02 8.74
C ARG A 121 -17.21 -2.73 8.21
N ARG A 122 -16.70 -2.24 7.07
CA ARG A 122 -17.19 -1.00 6.45
C ARG A 122 -18.21 -1.33 5.36
N SER A 123 -19.27 -0.56 5.32
CA SER A 123 -20.29 -0.70 4.29
C SER A 123 -20.42 0.59 3.47
N TYR A 124 -20.65 0.40 2.18
CA TYR A 124 -21.06 1.44 1.25
C TYR A 124 -22.47 1.12 0.75
N ALA A 125 -23.39 2.07 0.85
CA ALA A 125 -24.79 1.89 0.45
C ALA A 125 -25.47 0.63 1.05
N GLY A 126 -25.04 0.21 2.26
CA GLY A 126 -25.58 -0.95 2.96
C GLY A 126 -24.95 -2.29 2.59
N GLN A 127 -23.92 -2.30 1.75
CA GLN A 127 -23.14 -3.48 1.39
C GLN A 127 -21.73 -3.38 1.98
N THR A 128 -21.14 -4.50 2.38
CA THR A 128 -19.73 -4.55 2.78
C THR A 128 -18.84 -4.47 1.53
N TRP A 129 -17.55 -4.15 1.70
CA TRP A 129 -16.61 -4.21 0.57
C TRP A 129 -16.52 -5.60 -0.02
N LYS A 130 -16.62 -6.63 0.81
CA LYS A 130 -16.68 -8.02 0.37
C LYS A 130 -17.86 -8.27 -0.58
N ASP A 131 -19.05 -7.79 -0.22
CA ASP A 131 -20.25 -7.92 -1.08
C ASP A 131 -20.07 -7.14 -2.41
N VAL A 132 -19.45 -5.97 -2.36
CA VAL A 132 -19.16 -5.16 -3.56
C VAL A 132 -18.21 -5.91 -4.49
N PHE A 133 -17.16 -6.51 -3.93
CA PHE A 133 -16.12 -7.22 -4.69
C PHE A 133 -16.58 -8.57 -5.29
N GLU A 134 -17.76 -9.07 -4.95
CA GLU A 134 -18.38 -10.17 -5.68
C GLU A 134 -18.85 -9.77 -7.09
N ASN A 135 -19.10 -8.47 -7.32
CA ASN A 135 -19.63 -7.96 -8.59
C ASN A 135 -18.70 -6.93 -9.26
N VAL A 136 -17.65 -6.51 -8.58
CA VAL A 136 -16.68 -5.51 -9.04
C VAL A 136 -15.27 -6.04 -8.84
N CYS A 137 -14.47 -6.01 -9.88
CA CYS A 137 -13.04 -6.27 -9.84
C CYS A 137 -12.28 -4.94 -9.92
N LEU A 138 -11.46 -4.66 -8.92
CA LEU A 138 -10.55 -3.51 -8.95
C LEU A 138 -9.18 -3.95 -9.43
N HIS A 139 -8.66 -3.26 -10.43
CA HIS A 139 -7.30 -3.33 -10.94
C HIS A 139 -6.57 -2.08 -10.50
N ILE A 140 -5.63 -2.17 -9.59
CA ILE A 140 -4.93 -1.01 -9.02
C ILE A 140 -3.46 -1.10 -9.38
N ILE A 141 -2.93 -0.08 -10.07
CA ILE A 141 -1.51 0.07 -10.37
C ILE A 141 -0.97 1.19 -9.46
N PRO A 142 -0.37 0.86 -8.29
CA PRO A 142 -0.01 1.88 -7.30
C PRO A 142 1.12 2.79 -7.77
N MET A 143 2.01 2.31 -8.64
CA MET A 143 3.14 3.08 -9.17
C MET A 143 3.38 2.75 -10.65
N VAL A 144 2.79 3.55 -11.54
CA VAL A 144 2.92 3.36 -13.00
C VAL A 144 4.34 3.66 -13.50
N ASN A 145 5.07 4.57 -12.83
CA ASN A 145 6.38 5.04 -13.27
C ASN A 145 7.45 4.86 -12.18
N PRO A 146 7.83 3.61 -11.84
CA PRO A 146 8.79 3.35 -10.76
C PRO A 146 10.21 3.88 -11.05
N ASP A 147 10.68 3.82 -12.30
CA ASP A 147 11.98 4.40 -12.67
C ASP A 147 11.99 5.91 -12.47
N GLY A 148 10.91 6.58 -12.90
CA GLY A 148 10.78 8.02 -12.70
C GLY A 148 10.75 8.40 -11.23
N VAL A 149 10.05 7.65 -10.38
CA VAL A 149 10.04 7.84 -8.93
C VAL A 149 11.44 7.72 -8.35
N THR A 150 12.16 6.65 -8.70
CA THR A 150 13.53 6.42 -8.24
C THR A 150 14.46 7.57 -8.65
N ILE A 151 14.39 8.01 -9.90
CA ILE A 151 15.18 9.17 -10.37
C ILE A 151 14.78 10.44 -9.61
N SER A 152 13.50 10.63 -9.33
CA SER A 152 13.01 11.79 -8.57
C SER A 152 13.50 11.82 -7.13
N GLN A 153 13.64 10.65 -6.52
CA GLN A 153 14.03 10.50 -5.11
C GLN A 153 15.54 10.42 -4.90
N ASP A 154 16.25 9.72 -5.78
CA ASP A 154 17.66 9.34 -5.61
C ASP A 154 18.57 9.83 -6.76
N GLY A 155 17.99 10.49 -7.75
CA GLY A 155 18.72 10.92 -8.94
C GLY A 155 19.14 9.73 -9.79
N VAL A 156 20.18 9.92 -10.60
CA VAL A 156 20.72 8.87 -11.47
C VAL A 156 21.39 7.72 -10.68
N ASP A 157 21.71 7.97 -9.41
CA ASP A 157 22.36 6.95 -8.56
C ASP A 157 21.41 5.81 -8.18
N GLY A 158 20.11 6.05 -8.20
CA GLY A 158 19.07 5.03 -7.98
C GLY A 158 18.85 4.10 -9.18
N ILE A 159 19.49 4.32 -10.33
CA ILE A 159 19.35 3.49 -11.52
C ILE A 159 20.27 2.28 -11.42
N HIS A 160 19.73 1.09 -11.66
CA HIS A 160 20.43 -0.20 -11.60
C HIS A 160 21.16 -0.54 -12.91
N ASP A 161 20.53 -0.25 -14.07
CA ASP A 161 21.13 -0.49 -15.37
C ASP A 161 22.24 0.52 -15.67
N GLU A 162 23.48 0.09 -15.69
CA GLU A 162 24.65 0.94 -15.90
C GLU A 162 24.65 1.65 -17.27
N ASN A 163 24.09 1.03 -18.33
CA ASN A 163 23.99 1.67 -19.64
C ASN A 163 22.95 2.80 -19.62
N LEU A 164 21.81 2.56 -18.98
CA LEU A 164 20.77 3.57 -18.79
C LEU A 164 21.32 4.73 -17.94
N LYS A 165 21.99 4.43 -16.83
CA LYS A 165 22.62 5.39 -15.92
C LYS A 165 23.63 6.28 -16.64
N ASN A 166 24.51 5.69 -17.45
CA ASN A 166 25.53 6.42 -18.23
C ASN A 166 24.90 7.32 -19.30
N ARG A 167 23.86 6.84 -19.99
CA ARG A 167 23.13 7.62 -21.00
C ARG A 167 22.44 8.83 -20.38
N LEU A 168 21.73 8.64 -19.26
CA LEU A 168 21.05 9.73 -18.55
C LEU A 168 22.04 10.74 -17.96
N SER A 169 23.13 10.28 -17.34
CA SER A 169 24.19 11.15 -16.82
C SER A 169 24.82 12.00 -17.92
N SER A 170 25.05 11.42 -19.09
CA SER A 170 25.58 12.13 -20.27
C SER A 170 24.59 13.18 -20.79
N ALA A 171 23.30 12.85 -20.86
CA ALA A 171 22.26 13.78 -21.30
C ALA A 171 22.11 14.97 -20.32
N ILE A 172 22.10 14.71 -19.02
CA ILE A 172 22.05 15.76 -18.00
C ILE A 172 23.26 16.69 -18.11
N ARG A 173 24.46 16.13 -18.29
CA ARG A 173 25.70 16.91 -18.44
C ARG A 173 25.66 17.82 -19.66
N LEU A 174 25.11 17.35 -20.79
CA LEU A 174 24.94 18.15 -22.00
C LEU A 174 23.98 19.32 -21.77
N ILE A 175 22.85 19.09 -21.09
CA ILE A 175 21.87 20.13 -20.77
C ILE A 175 22.50 21.22 -19.91
N LEU A 176 23.25 20.84 -18.85
CA LEU A 176 23.91 21.79 -17.96
C LEU A 176 25.05 22.58 -18.62
N GLN A 177 25.54 22.16 -19.79
CA GLN A 177 26.56 22.92 -20.54
C GLN A 177 25.93 23.92 -21.54
N MET A 178 24.61 23.85 -21.75
CA MET A 178 23.91 24.75 -22.67
C MET A 178 23.33 25.99 -21.98
N GLU A 179 23.40 26.08 -20.65
CA GLU A 179 23.04 27.24 -19.84
C GLU A 179 24.26 28.13 -19.59
#